data_6cba5b8eb23f2f879bc1b272fbd807fa
#
_entry.id   6cba5b8eb23f2f879bc1b272fbd807fa
#
_cell.length_a   1.000
_cell.length_b   1.000
_cell.length_c   1.000
_cell.angle_alpha   90.00
_cell.angle_beta   90.00
_cell.angle_gamma   90.00
#
_symmetry.space_group_name_H-M   'P 1'
#
loop_
_entity.id
_entity.type
_entity.pdbx_description
1 polymer ?
#
loop_
_entity_poly.entity_id
_entity_poly.type
_entity_poly.pdbx_seq_one_letter_code
_entity_poly.pdbx_strand_id
1 'polypeptide(L)'
;MVKNYLVCAVRPIQDGWLHQKRTDLYTFYKQMYELSVASFRKFVEEPFEAILWEEPVKNNDEYTVANWNAIKELWNREPCNIFWAGADTIMTQPTKLFSDQVKEYRLFNYTDPRSYKEFPHYFNDDIQYYPHTMSKEIWDLGEEMWNQREGHPDQHWGFDQIRHNTMFWKQNIPESDRLHPWLAYQAMQLRTMSPEEIEAHNQWNGINLRDAHILHFHASRGSQQVINLMNFISKEVGII
;
A
#
# COMPACT_ATOMS: atom_id res chain seq x y z
N MET A 1 1.94 -23.47 -10.94
CA MET A 1 0.76 -22.64 -10.59
C MET A 1 1.33 -21.34 -10.03
N VAL A 2 0.86 -20.20 -10.53
CA VAL A 2 1.28 -18.89 -10.00
C VAL A 2 0.67 -18.71 -8.61
N LYS A 3 1.48 -18.30 -7.64
CA LYS A 3 1.01 -18.02 -6.28
C LYS A 3 0.62 -16.57 -6.13
N ASN A 4 -0.33 -16.31 -5.25
CA ASN A 4 -0.77 -14.95 -4.91
C ASN A 4 -0.42 -14.67 -3.45
N TYR A 5 0.25 -13.55 -3.21
CA TYR A 5 0.65 -13.12 -1.89
C TYR A 5 0.09 -11.72 -1.57
N LEU A 6 -0.60 -11.62 -0.44
CA LEU A 6 -0.86 -10.35 0.22
C LEU A 6 0.26 -10.10 1.22
N VAL A 7 1.03 -9.07 1.02
CA VAL A 7 2.22 -8.77 1.83
C VAL A 7 2.02 -7.46 2.58
N CYS A 8 2.37 -7.47 3.85
CA CYS A 8 2.39 -6.31 4.72
C CYS A 8 3.65 -6.33 5.59
N ALA A 9 4.16 -5.15 5.96
CA ALA A 9 5.22 -5.03 6.94
C ALA A 9 4.75 -4.21 8.14
N VAL A 10 4.94 -4.79 9.33
CA VAL A 10 4.73 -4.12 10.62
C VAL A 10 5.99 -4.34 11.45
N ARG A 11 7.09 -3.68 11.06
CA ARG A 11 8.41 -3.86 11.68
C ARG A 11 8.61 -2.86 12.81
N PRO A 12 8.96 -3.30 14.03
CA PRO A 12 9.40 -2.38 15.09
C PRO A 12 10.66 -1.62 14.66
N ILE A 13 10.63 -0.30 14.78
CA ILE A 13 11.75 0.58 14.45
C ILE A 13 12.37 1.11 15.74
N GLN A 14 13.67 0.83 15.96
CA GLN A 14 14.37 1.17 17.21
C GLN A 14 14.72 2.67 17.29
N ASP A 15 15.28 3.22 16.20
CA ASP A 15 15.76 4.60 16.10
C ASP A 15 14.93 5.45 15.12
N GLY A 16 13.63 5.15 15.02
CA GLY A 16 12.71 5.88 14.15
C GLY A 16 12.35 7.27 14.62
N TRP A 17 11.50 7.95 13.87
CA TRP A 17 10.90 9.22 14.24
C TRP A 17 10.29 9.10 15.65
N LEU A 18 10.25 10.18 16.41
CA LEU A 18 9.79 10.19 17.81
C LEU A 18 8.48 9.42 18.04
N HIS A 19 7.58 9.46 17.08
CA HIS A 19 6.31 8.73 17.13
C HIS A 19 6.44 7.22 16.89
N GLN A 20 7.51 6.76 16.24
CA GLN A 20 7.77 5.33 15.96
C GLN A 20 8.56 4.63 17.08
N LYS A 21 9.09 5.38 18.04
CA LYS A 21 9.77 4.83 19.24
C LYS A 21 8.78 4.33 20.30
N ARG A 22 7.49 4.51 20.10
CA ARG A 22 6.47 4.10 21.06
C ARG A 22 6.12 2.63 20.85
N THR A 23 6.25 1.82 21.87
CA THR A 23 5.89 0.40 21.85
C THR A 23 4.41 0.15 21.56
N ASP A 24 3.54 1.11 21.90
CA ASP A 24 2.12 1.05 21.60
C ASP A 24 1.83 1.13 20.09
N LEU A 25 2.68 1.81 19.30
CA LEU A 25 2.50 1.90 17.83
C LEU A 25 2.55 0.54 17.15
N TYR A 26 3.51 -0.30 17.51
CA TYR A 26 3.56 -1.66 16.96
C TYR A 26 2.26 -2.42 17.24
N THR A 27 1.73 -2.33 18.46
CA THR A 27 0.47 -2.96 18.83
C THR A 27 -0.69 -2.41 18.00
N PHE A 28 -0.75 -1.09 17.75
CA PHE A 28 -1.77 -0.49 16.89
C PHE A 28 -1.67 -0.98 15.44
N TYR A 29 -0.48 -1.00 14.87
CA TYR A 29 -0.28 -1.51 13.51
C TYR A 29 -0.62 -3.01 13.38
N LYS A 30 -0.37 -3.82 14.42
CA LYS A 30 -0.81 -5.21 14.45
C LYS A 30 -2.33 -5.33 14.40
N GLN A 31 -3.05 -4.56 15.21
CA GLN A 31 -4.52 -4.55 15.20
C GLN A 31 -5.07 -4.10 13.85
N MET A 32 -4.49 -3.07 13.24
CA MET A 32 -4.86 -2.62 11.91
C MET A 32 -4.62 -3.72 10.86
N TYR A 33 -3.46 -4.39 10.91
CA TYR A 33 -3.15 -5.50 10.03
C TYR A 33 -4.18 -6.63 10.13
N GLU A 34 -4.62 -7.00 11.32
CA GLU A 34 -5.63 -8.04 11.52
C GLU A 34 -6.95 -7.68 10.83
N LEU A 35 -7.41 -6.43 10.97
CA LEU A 35 -8.58 -5.92 10.27
C LEU A 35 -8.37 -5.89 8.75
N SER A 36 -7.20 -5.43 8.32
CA SER A 36 -6.82 -5.39 6.91
C SER A 36 -6.90 -6.79 6.30
N VAL A 37 -6.18 -7.76 6.83
CA VAL A 37 -6.17 -9.15 6.31
C VAL A 37 -7.55 -9.78 6.34
N ALA A 38 -8.34 -9.55 7.39
CA ALA A 38 -9.72 -10.03 7.46
C ALA A 38 -10.57 -9.47 6.31
N SER A 39 -10.39 -8.18 5.98
CA SER A 39 -11.10 -7.54 4.86
C SER A 39 -10.70 -8.15 3.51
N PHE A 40 -9.41 -8.35 3.29
CA PHE A 40 -8.92 -8.99 2.06
C PHE A 40 -9.43 -10.43 1.95
N ARG A 41 -9.42 -11.23 3.02
CA ARG A 41 -9.96 -12.59 3.02
C ARG A 41 -11.45 -12.66 2.72
N LYS A 42 -12.20 -11.61 3.07
CA LYS A 42 -13.62 -11.52 2.78
C LYS A 42 -13.92 -11.16 1.33
N PHE A 43 -13.16 -10.23 0.76
CA PHE A 43 -13.52 -9.57 -0.48
C PHE A 43 -12.66 -9.94 -1.69
N VAL A 44 -11.47 -10.52 -1.49
CA VAL A 44 -10.66 -11.01 -2.60
C VAL A 44 -11.19 -12.37 -3.04
N GLU A 45 -11.53 -12.48 -4.32
CA GLU A 45 -12.16 -13.68 -4.88
C GLU A 45 -11.14 -14.81 -5.15
N GLU A 46 -9.87 -14.46 -5.38
CA GLU A 46 -8.83 -15.46 -5.64
C GLU A 46 -8.16 -15.90 -4.34
N PRO A 47 -7.72 -17.16 -4.28
CA PRO A 47 -6.95 -17.64 -3.12
C PRO A 47 -5.59 -16.92 -3.06
N PHE A 48 -5.19 -16.55 -1.86
CA PHE A 48 -3.90 -15.93 -1.57
C PHE A 48 -3.35 -16.37 -0.21
N GLU A 49 -2.04 -16.24 -0.05
CA GLU A 49 -1.34 -16.35 1.23
C GLU A 49 -1.04 -14.94 1.77
N ALA A 50 -1.37 -14.71 3.03
CA ALA A 50 -1.04 -13.46 3.71
C ALA A 50 0.33 -13.59 4.41
N ILE A 51 1.26 -12.69 4.09
CA ILE A 51 2.59 -12.62 4.67
C ILE A 51 2.71 -11.34 5.48
N LEU A 52 3.13 -11.47 6.72
CA LEU A 52 3.46 -10.34 7.59
C LEU A 52 4.96 -10.37 7.89
N TRP A 53 5.64 -9.27 7.59
CA TRP A 53 7.03 -9.06 7.98
C TRP A 53 7.10 -8.24 9.25
N GLU A 54 7.66 -8.84 10.32
CA GLU A 54 7.68 -8.29 11.67
C GLU A 54 9.10 -8.14 12.26
N GLU A 55 10.14 -8.54 11.53
CA GLU A 55 11.50 -8.47 12.04
C GLU A 55 11.87 -7.02 12.37
N PRO A 56 12.39 -6.77 13.58
CA PRO A 56 12.80 -5.45 14.00
C PRO A 56 13.89 -4.86 13.09
N VAL A 57 13.81 -3.56 12.86
CA VAL A 57 14.82 -2.80 12.11
C VAL A 57 15.32 -1.64 12.95
N LYS A 58 16.53 -1.17 12.65
CA LYS A 58 17.14 -0.10 13.43
C LYS A 58 16.50 1.26 13.18
N ASN A 59 16.27 1.59 11.91
CA ASN A 59 15.78 2.89 11.50
C ASN A 59 14.90 2.79 10.24
N ASN A 60 14.42 3.93 9.74
CA ASN A 60 13.55 3.99 8.57
C ASN A 60 14.25 3.56 7.28
N ASP A 61 15.55 3.80 7.15
CA ASP A 61 16.30 3.35 5.99
C ASP A 61 16.38 1.82 5.96
N GLU A 62 16.72 1.18 7.09
CA GLU A 62 16.68 -0.28 7.20
C GLU A 62 15.27 -0.85 6.98
N TYR A 63 14.22 -0.14 7.40
CA TYR A 63 12.83 -0.55 7.12
C TYR A 63 12.59 -0.66 5.62
N THR A 64 12.95 0.37 4.87
CA THR A 64 12.79 0.40 3.41
C THR A 64 13.65 -0.68 2.74
N VAL A 65 14.92 -0.81 3.16
CA VAL A 65 15.84 -1.85 2.66
C VAL A 65 15.31 -3.25 2.90
N ALA A 66 14.86 -3.54 4.12
CA ALA A 66 14.37 -4.87 4.48
C ALA A 66 13.12 -5.24 3.68
N ASN A 67 12.19 -4.30 3.47
CA ASN A 67 10.99 -4.54 2.71
C ASN A 67 11.29 -4.80 1.24
N TRP A 68 12.15 -3.98 0.62
CA TRP A 68 12.55 -4.19 -0.76
C TRP A 68 13.27 -5.54 -0.98
N ASN A 69 14.20 -5.88 -0.10
CA ASN A 69 14.90 -7.15 -0.18
C ASN A 69 13.96 -8.34 -0.03
N ALA A 70 12.96 -8.24 0.85
CA ALA A 70 11.98 -9.30 1.04
C ALA A 70 11.03 -9.45 -0.17
N ILE A 71 10.64 -8.35 -0.82
CA ILE A 71 9.90 -8.38 -2.10
C ILE A 71 10.76 -9.06 -3.18
N LYS A 72 12.04 -8.68 -3.29
CA LYS A 72 12.97 -9.29 -4.25
C LYS A 72 13.14 -10.79 -4.04
N GLU A 73 13.33 -11.21 -2.81
CA GLU A 73 13.48 -12.62 -2.47
C GLU A 73 12.23 -13.40 -2.90
N LEU A 74 11.04 -12.87 -2.56
CA LEU A 74 9.78 -13.50 -2.92
C LEU A 74 9.58 -13.57 -4.43
N TRP A 75 9.85 -12.47 -5.14
CA TRP A 75 9.74 -12.37 -6.59
C TRP A 75 10.67 -13.33 -7.33
N ASN A 76 11.91 -13.49 -6.86
CA ASN A 76 12.92 -14.34 -7.49
C ASN A 76 12.78 -15.82 -7.16
N ARG A 77 12.06 -16.16 -6.09
CA ARG A 77 11.93 -17.55 -5.61
C ARG A 77 11.03 -18.40 -6.50
N GLU A 78 9.92 -17.83 -6.96
CA GLU A 78 8.90 -18.52 -7.75
C GLU A 78 8.00 -17.54 -8.49
N PRO A 79 7.36 -17.97 -9.60
CA PRO A 79 6.36 -17.13 -10.27
C PRO A 79 5.22 -16.79 -9.33
N CYS A 80 5.08 -15.52 -8.95
CA CYS A 80 4.06 -15.07 -8.01
C CYS A 80 3.54 -13.67 -8.33
N ASN A 81 2.32 -13.42 -7.90
CA ASN A 81 1.74 -12.09 -7.81
C ASN A 81 1.91 -11.58 -6.39
N ILE A 82 2.43 -10.39 -6.21
CA ILE A 82 2.60 -9.78 -4.90
C ILE A 82 1.71 -8.54 -4.83
N PHE A 83 0.76 -8.54 -3.90
CA PHE A 83 0.01 -7.35 -3.53
C PHE A 83 0.54 -6.84 -2.19
N TRP A 84 1.23 -5.71 -2.24
CA TRP A 84 1.70 -5.00 -1.06
C TRP A 84 0.60 -4.07 -0.57
N ALA A 85 0.26 -4.16 0.71
CA ALA A 85 -0.71 -3.26 1.34
C ALA A 85 -0.21 -2.81 2.71
N GLY A 86 -0.30 -1.52 3.00
CA GLY A 86 -0.10 -0.99 4.34
C GLY A 86 -1.06 -1.65 5.33
N ALA A 87 -0.66 -1.78 6.59
CA ALA A 87 -1.50 -2.35 7.65
C ALA A 87 -2.81 -1.57 7.86
N ASP A 88 -2.82 -0.31 7.51
CA ASP A 88 -3.93 0.64 7.62
C ASP A 88 -4.80 0.70 6.35
N THR A 89 -4.99 -0.43 5.71
CA THR A 89 -5.87 -0.59 4.54
C THR A 89 -7.05 -1.49 4.84
N ILE A 90 -8.21 -1.21 4.24
CA ILE A 90 -9.42 -2.04 4.30
C ILE A 90 -9.93 -2.26 2.88
N MET A 91 -10.12 -3.52 2.49
CA MET A 91 -10.89 -3.90 1.31
C MET A 91 -12.39 -3.77 1.65
N THR A 92 -13.19 -3.19 0.75
CA THR A 92 -14.59 -2.85 1.05
C THR A 92 -15.61 -3.58 0.21
N GLN A 93 -15.20 -4.19 -0.90
CA GLN A 93 -16.12 -4.87 -1.81
C GLN A 93 -15.43 -5.99 -2.61
N PRO A 94 -16.21 -6.97 -3.15
CA PRO A 94 -15.66 -8.09 -3.90
C PRO A 94 -14.78 -7.65 -5.06
N THR A 95 -13.59 -8.22 -5.15
CA THR A 95 -12.58 -7.81 -6.13
C THR A 95 -11.74 -9.00 -6.59
N LYS A 96 -11.56 -9.12 -7.89
CA LYS A 96 -10.55 -10.02 -8.50
C LYS A 96 -9.20 -9.33 -8.49
N LEU A 97 -8.53 -9.42 -7.35
CA LEU A 97 -7.30 -8.68 -7.10
C LEU A 97 -6.09 -9.22 -7.88
N PHE A 98 -6.03 -10.54 -8.04
CA PHE A 98 -4.91 -11.24 -8.67
C PHE A 98 -5.26 -11.76 -10.07
N SER A 99 -6.30 -11.21 -10.69
CA SER A 99 -6.72 -11.66 -12.02
C SER A 99 -5.68 -11.32 -13.08
N ASP A 100 -5.63 -12.15 -14.13
CA ASP A 100 -4.77 -11.95 -15.30
C ASP A 100 -5.06 -10.68 -16.10
N GLN A 101 -6.04 -9.89 -15.67
CA GLN A 101 -6.38 -8.60 -16.30
C GLN A 101 -5.36 -7.52 -16.00
N VAL A 102 -4.63 -7.62 -14.87
CA VAL A 102 -3.58 -6.68 -14.50
C VAL A 102 -2.22 -7.31 -14.72
N LYS A 103 -1.59 -6.97 -15.83
CA LYS A 103 -0.31 -7.56 -16.27
C LYS A 103 0.90 -6.70 -15.96
N GLU A 104 0.67 -5.46 -15.56
CA GLU A 104 1.70 -4.47 -15.32
C GLU A 104 1.79 -4.14 -13.83
N TYR A 105 2.96 -3.63 -13.41
CA TYR A 105 3.13 -3.06 -12.09
C TYR A 105 2.13 -1.92 -11.86
N ARG A 106 1.50 -1.88 -10.68
CA ARG A 106 0.47 -0.88 -10.35
C ARG A 106 0.72 -0.21 -9.00
N LEU A 107 0.36 1.07 -8.97
CA LEU A 107 0.16 1.86 -7.76
C LEU A 107 -1.32 2.26 -7.70
N PHE A 108 -1.93 2.15 -6.52
CA PHE A 108 -3.37 2.38 -6.38
C PHE A 108 -3.72 3.60 -5.54
N ASN A 109 -2.79 4.07 -4.72
CA ASN A 109 -3.06 5.12 -3.76
C ASN A 109 -2.68 6.48 -4.31
N TYR A 110 -3.61 7.12 -5.01
CA TYR A 110 -3.43 8.46 -5.58
C TYR A 110 -3.24 9.51 -4.49
N THR A 111 -2.22 10.34 -4.62
CA THR A 111 -1.96 11.49 -3.75
C THR A 111 -2.03 12.82 -4.51
N ASP A 112 -1.93 13.91 -3.76
CA ASP A 112 -1.94 15.26 -4.32
C ASP A 112 -0.84 15.45 -5.39
N PRO A 113 -1.21 15.80 -6.63
CA PRO A 113 -0.27 15.99 -7.74
C PRO A 113 0.75 17.13 -7.50
N ARG A 114 0.55 17.96 -6.49
CA ARG A 114 1.47 19.06 -6.15
C ARG A 114 2.78 18.61 -5.51
N SER A 115 2.86 17.36 -5.06
CA SER A 115 4.02 16.87 -4.32
C SER A 115 5.27 16.70 -5.18
N TYR A 116 5.10 16.27 -6.43
CA TYR A 116 6.21 16.05 -7.38
C TYR A 116 5.79 16.44 -8.79
N LYS A 117 6.34 17.54 -9.28
CA LYS A 117 6.00 18.10 -10.63
C LYS A 117 6.47 17.23 -11.80
N GLU A 118 7.29 16.23 -11.53
CA GLU A 118 7.89 15.35 -12.54
C GLU A 118 6.91 14.30 -13.05
N PHE A 119 5.83 14.03 -12.30
CA PHE A 119 4.82 13.05 -12.66
C PHE A 119 3.46 13.72 -12.96
N PRO A 120 2.73 13.28 -14.00
CA PRO A 120 1.39 13.79 -14.28
C PRO A 120 0.44 13.58 -13.09
N HIS A 121 0.58 12.45 -12.39
CA HIS A 121 -0.08 12.13 -11.14
C HIS A 121 0.93 11.42 -10.24
N TYR A 122 0.90 11.70 -8.96
CA TYR A 122 1.78 11.09 -7.98
C TYR A 122 0.99 10.12 -7.09
N PHE A 123 1.55 8.93 -6.87
CA PHE A 123 0.96 7.89 -6.05
C PHE A 123 1.80 7.68 -4.81
N ASN A 124 1.14 7.49 -3.67
CA ASN A 124 1.75 6.94 -2.48
C ASN A 124 2.01 5.43 -2.70
N ASP A 125 3.12 4.94 -2.21
CA ASP A 125 3.59 3.57 -2.43
C ASP A 125 3.15 2.55 -1.37
N ASP A 126 2.20 2.92 -0.51
CA ASP A 126 1.66 2.01 0.52
C ASP A 126 0.77 0.90 -0.06
N ILE A 127 0.32 1.03 -1.31
CA ILE A 127 -0.47 0.00 -1.99
C ILE A 127 0.08 -0.22 -3.40
N GLN A 128 0.65 -1.41 -3.61
CA GLN A 128 1.36 -1.77 -4.82
C GLN A 128 0.99 -3.18 -5.29
N TYR A 129 1.05 -3.41 -6.60
CA TYR A 129 0.89 -4.73 -7.18
C TYR A 129 2.03 -5.06 -8.13
N TYR A 130 2.67 -6.19 -7.88
CA TYR A 130 3.73 -6.78 -8.69
C TYR A 130 3.18 -8.06 -9.33
N PRO A 131 2.62 -8.02 -10.55
CA PRO A 131 2.16 -9.23 -11.23
C PRO A 131 3.34 -10.06 -11.73
N HIS A 132 3.22 -11.38 -11.72
CA HIS A 132 4.24 -12.28 -12.25
C HIS A 132 4.57 -12.03 -13.74
N THR A 133 3.69 -11.33 -14.44
CA THR A 133 3.82 -10.94 -15.85
C THR A 133 4.50 -9.58 -16.04
N MET A 134 4.84 -8.89 -14.96
CA MET A 134 5.55 -7.60 -15.04
C MET A 134 6.83 -7.77 -15.87
N SER A 135 7.07 -6.82 -16.78
CA SER A 135 8.24 -6.91 -17.65
C SER A 135 9.54 -6.81 -16.84
N LYS A 136 10.54 -7.60 -17.26
CA LYS A 136 11.86 -7.57 -16.63
C LYS A 136 12.50 -6.18 -16.70
N GLU A 137 12.22 -5.42 -17.76
CA GLU A 137 12.74 -4.06 -17.93
C GLU A 137 12.28 -3.11 -16.82
N ILE A 138 11.02 -3.23 -16.40
CA ILE A 138 10.47 -2.42 -15.29
C ILE A 138 11.04 -2.86 -13.95
N TRP A 139 11.23 -4.16 -13.77
CA TRP A 139 11.91 -4.68 -12.59
C TRP A 139 13.37 -4.19 -12.51
N ASP A 140 14.12 -4.33 -13.59
CA ASP A 140 15.52 -3.90 -13.68
C ASP A 140 15.66 -2.38 -13.46
N LEU A 141 14.71 -1.58 -13.98
CA LEU A 141 14.65 -0.15 -13.71
C LEU A 141 14.50 0.14 -12.21
N GLY A 142 13.62 -0.58 -11.53
CA GLY A 142 13.46 -0.46 -10.08
C GLY A 142 14.73 -0.81 -9.31
N GLU A 143 15.45 -1.85 -9.74
CA GLU A 143 16.74 -2.26 -9.16
C GLU A 143 17.84 -1.21 -9.42
N GLU A 144 17.94 -0.71 -10.64
CA GLU A 144 18.91 0.32 -10.99
C GLU A 144 18.72 1.57 -10.15
N MET A 145 17.49 2.07 -10.06
CA MET A 145 17.17 3.23 -9.22
C MET A 145 17.48 2.95 -7.75
N TRP A 146 17.14 1.75 -7.26
CA TRP A 146 17.46 1.36 -5.89
C TRP A 146 18.95 1.45 -5.57
N ASN A 147 19.79 1.01 -6.50
CA ASN A 147 21.25 1.06 -6.34
C ASN A 147 21.82 2.50 -6.38
N GLN A 148 21.06 3.45 -6.94
CA GLN A 148 21.43 4.87 -7.01
C GLN A 148 20.92 5.71 -5.83
N ARG A 149 20.19 5.10 -4.88
CA ARG A 149 19.56 5.84 -3.77
C ARG A 149 20.57 6.45 -2.79
N GLU A 150 21.74 5.84 -2.66
CA GLU A 150 22.76 6.28 -1.71
C GLU A 150 23.28 7.66 -2.10
N GLY A 151 23.21 8.61 -1.15
CA GLY A 151 23.57 10.01 -1.39
C GLY A 151 22.46 10.88 -2.01
N HIS A 152 21.31 10.32 -2.35
CA HIS A 152 20.18 11.13 -2.80
C HIS A 152 19.59 11.94 -1.62
N PRO A 153 19.16 13.22 -1.83
CA PRO A 153 18.57 14.05 -0.77
C PRO A 153 17.38 13.38 -0.05
N ASP A 154 16.60 12.61 -0.79
CA ASP A 154 15.42 11.87 -0.30
C ASP A 154 15.72 10.38 -0.13
N GLN A 155 16.94 9.99 0.27
CA GLN A 155 17.41 8.60 0.31
C GLN A 155 16.58 7.64 1.17
N HIS A 156 15.66 8.17 1.98
CA HIS A 156 14.73 7.39 2.80
C HIS A 156 13.49 6.98 2.02
N TRP A 157 12.34 6.92 2.69
CA TRP A 157 11.06 6.54 2.09
C TRP A 157 10.60 7.45 0.92
N GLY A 158 11.01 8.73 0.91
CA GLY A 158 10.69 9.63 -0.20
C GLY A 158 11.27 9.17 -1.53
N PHE A 159 12.51 8.69 -1.53
CA PHE A 159 13.14 8.13 -2.71
C PHE A 159 12.44 6.84 -3.19
N ASP A 160 11.97 6.01 -2.27
CA ASP A 160 11.26 4.78 -2.60
C ASP A 160 9.95 5.10 -3.34
N GLN A 161 9.21 6.10 -2.89
CA GLN A 161 8.02 6.58 -3.61
C GLN A 161 8.36 7.09 -5.03
N ILE A 162 9.44 7.85 -5.20
CA ILE A 162 9.88 8.33 -6.52
C ILE A 162 10.21 7.14 -7.42
N ARG A 163 10.93 6.15 -6.93
CA ARG A 163 11.26 4.93 -7.65
C ARG A 163 10.00 4.19 -8.13
N HIS A 164 9.05 3.96 -7.25
CA HIS A 164 7.82 3.27 -7.56
C HIS A 164 6.96 4.05 -8.58
N ASN A 165 6.87 5.37 -8.46
CA ASN A 165 6.22 6.20 -9.45
C ASN A 165 6.95 6.15 -10.79
N THR A 166 8.28 6.15 -10.81
CA THR A 166 9.05 6.01 -12.05
C THR A 166 8.79 4.67 -12.72
N MET A 167 8.83 3.56 -11.99
CA MET A 167 8.48 2.23 -12.51
C MET A 167 7.08 2.23 -13.13
N PHE A 168 6.11 2.83 -12.45
CA PHE A 168 4.73 2.90 -12.93
C PHE A 168 4.60 3.74 -14.21
N TRP A 169 5.19 4.94 -14.25
CA TRP A 169 5.06 5.85 -15.39
C TRP A 169 5.88 5.46 -16.61
N LYS A 170 6.95 4.67 -16.45
CA LYS A 170 7.77 4.16 -17.56
C LYS A 170 7.13 2.99 -18.30
N GLN A 171 6.10 2.38 -17.75
CA GLN A 171 5.35 1.34 -18.45
C GLN A 171 4.51 1.92 -19.59
N ASN A 172 4.36 1.15 -20.66
CA ASN A 172 3.50 1.51 -21.78
C ASN A 172 2.03 1.15 -21.49
N ILE A 173 1.43 1.85 -20.52
CA ILE A 173 0.03 1.66 -20.14
C ILE A 173 -0.78 2.81 -20.74
N PRO A 174 -1.91 2.54 -21.44
CA PRO A 174 -2.82 3.59 -21.88
C PRO A 174 -3.26 4.48 -20.71
N GLU A 175 -3.38 5.78 -20.94
CA GLU A 175 -3.74 6.73 -19.87
C GLU A 175 -5.10 6.43 -19.25
N SER A 176 -6.06 5.97 -20.08
CA SER A 176 -7.37 5.50 -19.63
C SER A 176 -7.30 4.35 -18.60
N ASP A 177 -6.23 3.54 -18.66
CA ASP A 177 -6.08 2.34 -17.84
C ASP A 177 -5.16 2.57 -16.64
N ARG A 178 -4.55 3.75 -16.56
CA ARG A 178 -3.65 4.10 -15.45
C ARG A 178 -4.37 4.25 -14.12
N LEU A 179 -5.57 4.80 -14.15
CA LEU A 179 -6.46 4.86 -12.99
C LEU A 179 -7.31 3.59 -12.99
N HIS A 180 -6.81 2.57 -12.31
CA HIS A 180 -7.53 1.31 -12.20
C HIS A 180 -8.82 1.48 -11.37
N PRO A 181 -9.94 0.82 -11.72
CA PRO A 181 -11.20 0.91 -10.98
C PRO A 181 -11.11 0.49 -9.50
N TRP A 182 -10.04 -0.19 -9.08
CA TRP A 182 -9.78 -0.52 -7.67
C TRP A 182 -9.09 0.60 -6.89
N LEU A 183 -9.15 1.82 -7.36
CA LEU A 183 -8.51 2.94 -6.71
C LEU A 183 -8.63 2.87 -5.20
N ALA A 184 -7.47 2.94 -4.56
CA ALA A 184 -7.42 3.13 -3.15
C ALA A 184 -7.71 4.60 -2.85
N TYR A 185 -8.74 4.81 -2.07
CA TYR A 185 -9.06 6.12 -1.56
C TYR A 185 -8.13 6.45 -0.38
N GLN A 186 -7.31 7.48 -0.53
CA GLN A 186 -6.45 7.91 0.58
C GLN A 186 -7.27 8.70 1.59
N ALA A 187 -7.58 8.04 2.68
CA ALA A 187 -8.44 8.57 3.73
C ALA A 187 -7.71 9.47 4.73
N MET A 188 -6.71 10.24 4.30
CA MET A 188 -5.97 11.14 5.20
C MET A 188 -6.88 12.10 5.98
N GLN A 189 -7.94 12.55 5.35
CA GLN A 189 -8.92 13.43 5.97
C GLN A 189 -9.86 12.67 6.91
N LEU A 190 -10.15 11.41 6.63
CA LEU A 190 -11.06 10.60 7.42
C LEU A 190 -10.57 10.39 8.86
N ARG A 191 -9.27 10.43 9.12
CA ARG A 191 -8.72 10.27 10.47
C ARG A 191 -9.11 11.39 11.45
N THR A 192 -9.62 12.52 10.93
CA THR A 192 -10.10 13.65 11.73
C THR A 192 -11.61 13.75 11.76
N MET A 193 -12.32 12.91 11.01
CA MET A 193 -13.76 12.90 10.90
C MET A 193 -14.41 11.91 11.88
N SER A 194 -15.59 12.25 12.37
CA SER A 194 -16.43 11.29 13.06
C SER A 194 -17.03 10.29 12.05
N PRO A 195 -17.53 9.13 12.51
CA PRO A 195 -18.26 8.20 11.64
C PRO A 195 -19.39 8.86 10.85
N GLU A 196 -20.11 9.79 11.47
CA GLU A 196 -21.22 10.51 10.85
C GLU A 196 -20.73 11.49 9.77
N GLU A 197 -19.61 12.14 10.00
CA GLU A 197 -18.97 13.01 9.01
C GLU A 197 -18.47 12.23 7.80
N ILE A 198 -18.03 10.98 8.00
CA ILE A 198 -17.60 10.08 6.92
C ILE A 198 -18.79 9.69 6.03
N GLU A 199 -19.94 9.40 6.62
CA GLU A 199 -21.15 9.11 5.85
C GLU A 199 -21.61 10.29 4.99
N ALA A 200 -21.40 11.52 5.47
CA ALA A 200 -21.68 12.75 4.73
C ALA A 200 -20.62 13.07 3.65
N HIS A 201 -19.40 12.51 3.77
CA HIS A 201 -18.28 12.78 2.87
C HIS A 201 -18.31 11.87 1.65
N ASN A 202 -19.04 12.26 0.60
CA ASN A 202 -19.31 11.41 -0.55
C ASN A 202 -18.23 11.44 -1.63
N GLN A 203 -17.35 12.42 -1.67
CA GLN A 203 -16.38 12.55 -2.75
C GLN A 203 -15.08 13.20 -2.27
N TRP A 204 -13.97 12.60 -2.66
CA TRP A 204 -12.67 13.22 -2.58
C TRP A 204 -11.91 12.93 -3.88
N ASN A 205 -11.36 13.97 -4.52
CA ASN A 205 -10.71 13.85 -5.82
C ASN A 205 -11.57 13.15 -6.90
N GLY A 206 -12.89 13.31 -6.86
CA GLY A 206 -13.82 12.72 -7.81
C GLY A 206 -14.15 11.24 -7.58
N ILE A 207 -13.63 10.64 -6.52
CA ILE A 207 -13.91 9.25 -6.15
C ILE A 207 -14.91 9.24 -5.00
N ASN A 208 -16.03 8.55 -5.19
CA ASN A 208 -16.96 8.30 -4.10
C ASN A 208 -16.34 7.24 -3.16
N LEU A 209 -16.31 7.53 -1.87
CA LEU A 209 -15.83 6.61 -0.84
C LEU A 209 -16.48 5.21 -0.93
N ARG A 210 -17.77 5.17 -1.30
CA ARG A 210 -18.52 3.93 -1.44
C ARG A 210 -18.15 3.12 -2.69
N ASP A 211 -17.54 3.75 -3.67
CA ASP A 211 -17.12 3.11 -4.92
C ASP A 211 -15.65 2.65 -4.86
N ALA A 212 -14.90 3.11 -3.86
CA ALA A 212 -13.53 2.67 -3.65
C ALA A 212 -13.51 1.21 -3.18
N HIS A 213 -12.70 0.38 -3.83
CA HIS A 213 -12.50 -1.01 -3.42
C HIS A 213 -11.54 -1.14 -2.23
N ILE A 214 -10.63 -0.20 -2.09
CA ILE A 214 -9.63 -0.18 -1.02
C ILE A 214 -9.65 1.19 -0.33
N LEU A 215 -9.69 1.21 0.98
CA LEU A 215 -9.51 2.40 1.80
C LEU A 215 -8.16 2.36 2.48
N HIS A 216 -7.36 3.42 2.31
CA HIS A 216 -6.09 3.60 2.99
C HIS A 216 -6.19 4.75 3.98
N PHE A 217 -5.97 4.48 5.27
CA PHE A 217 -6.21 5.44 6.36
C PHE A 217 -4.99 6.31 6.68
N HIS A 218 -3.85 6.03 6.08
CA HIS A 218 -2.60 6.75 6.26
C HIS A 218 -2.25 6.99 7.74
N ALA A 219 -2.12 5.90 8.48
CA ALA A 219 -1.92 5.91 9.93
C ALA A 219 -0.47 6.24 10.37
N SER A 220 0.23 7.10 9.62
CA SER A 220 1.64 7.45 9.87
C SER A 220 1.97 7.86 11.32
N ARG A 221 0.95 8.10 12.14
CA ARG A 221 1.09 8.48 13.54
C ARG A 221 0.45 7.50 14.51
N GLY A 222 -0.08 6.37 14.03
CA GLY A 222 -0.75 5.34 14.82
C GLY A 222 -1.66 5.97 15.86
N SER A 223 -2.93 6.06 15.63
CA SER A 223 -3.83 6.62 16.61
C SER A 223 -4.98 5.67 16.89
N GLN A 224 -5.46 5.68 18.11
CA GLN A 224 -6.67 4.95 18.47
C GLN A 224 -7.85 5.38 17.58
N GLN A 225 -7.86 6.61 17.11
CA GLN A 225 -8.87 7.12 16.20
C GLN A 225 -8.89 6.38 14.86
N VAL A 226 -7.72 6.08 14.29
CA VAL A 226 -7.63 5.30 13.04
C VAL A 226 -8.16 3.89 13.26
N ILE A 227 -7.80 3.23 14.35
CA ILE A 227 -8.34 1.89 14.68
C ILE A 227 -9.87 1.93 14.88
N ASN A 228 -10.36 2.94 15.58
CA ASN A 228 -11.81 3.11 15.78
C ASN A 228 -12.52 3.27 14.44
N LEU A 229 -11.94 4.04 13.52
CA LEU A 229 -12.47 4.24 12.19
C LEU A 229 -12.41 2.96 11.34
N MET A 230 -11.30 2.24 11.37
CA MET A 230 -11.18 0.94 10.70
C MET A 230 -12.19 -0.07 11.24
N ASN A 231 -12.40 -0.11 12.57
CA ASN A 231 -13.42 -0.94 13.19
C ASN A 231 -14.83 -0.54 12.74
N PHE A 232 -15.13 0.75 12.68
CA PHE A 232 -16.42 1.24 12.19
C PHE A 232 -16.67 0.77 10.75
N ILE A 233 -15.74 1.05 9.83
CA ILE A 233 -15.86 0.60 8.44
C ILE A 233 -15.98 -0.93 8.35
N SER A 234 -15.17 -1.66 9.15
CA SER A 234 -15.20 -3.13 9.16
C SER A 234 -16.55 -3.69 9.55
N LYS A 235 -17.27 -3.02 10.47
CA LYS A 235 -18.66 -3.36 10.82
C LYS A 235 -19.63 -3.05 9.69
N GLU A 236 -19.54 -1.85 9.10
CA GLU A 236 -20.42 -1.43 8.00
C GLU A 236 -20.33 -2.38 6.79
N VAL A 237 -19.12 -2.86 6.48
CA VAL A 237 -18.92 -3.83 5.39
C VAL A 237 -18.99 -5.30 5.87
N GLY A 238 -19.30 -5.53 7.15
CA GLY A 238 -19.57 -6.84 7.73
C GLY A 238 -18.34 -7.74 7.86
N ILE A 239 -17.14 -7.19 8.12
CA ILE A 239 -15.93 -7.96 8.39
C ILE A 239 -15.94 -8.51 9.81
N ILE A 240 -16.42 -7.71 10.77
CA ILE A 240 -16.55 -8.02 12.19
C ILE A 240 -17.97 -7.76 12.68
#